data_f7fdb831273507118f3a6b1c0d3e14b8
#
_entry.id   f7fdb831273507118f3a6b1c0d3e14b8
#
_cell.length_a   1.000
_cell.length_b   1.000
_cell.length_c   1.000
_cell.angle_alpha   90.00
_cell.angle_beta   90.00
_cell.angle_gamma   90.00
#
_symmetry.space_group_name_H-M   'P 1'
#
loop_
_entity.id
_entity.type
_entity.pdbx_description
1 polymer ?
#
loop_
_entity_poly.entity_id
_entity_poly.type
_entity_poly.pdbx_seq_one_letter_code
_entity_poly.pdbx_strand_id
1 'polypeptide(L)'
;LEETIDAVSTLKKEGKILHAGVSNFSKEQIEEAQKYCKIEAFQPQYSLADRKYEKLIRWAYEQGLGIMTYGTLGGGILTGNYRKLRTFEQTDSRNRFYPYFKEPLFSKAMELLTIMDQIAEERNVSLAQIAEKWVIQKRFVSSCIIGAQSRVRVEENCRNLQWELTDNEIRRLESVRIL
;
A
#
# COMPACT_ATOMS: atom_id res chain seq x y z
N LEU A 1 6.64 -22.33 -9.70
CA LEU A 1 5.47 -21.95 -8.89
C LEU A 1 4.87 -23.18 -8.21
N GLU A 2 4.51 -24.22 -8.96
CA GLU A 2 3.90 -25.46 -8.49
C GLU A 2 4.66 -26.07 -7.30
N GLU A 3 5.93 -26.44 -7.46
CA GLU A 3 6.77 -27.04 -6.42
C GLU A 3 6.78 -26.23 -5.10
N THR A 4 6.86 -24.88 -5.23
CA THR A 4 6.86 -23.98 -4.07
C THR A 4 5.51 -24.00 -3.35
N ILE A 5 4.41 -23.97 -4.12
CA ILE A 5 3.05 -23.97 -3.54
C ILE A 5 2.70 -25.33 -2.95
N ASP A 6 3.17 -26.42 -3.54
CA ASP A 6 3.04 -27.78 -2.96
C ASP A 6 3.77 -27.91 -1.62
N ALA A 7 4.97 -27.34 -1.51
CA ALA A 7 5.69 -27.30 -0.23
C ALA A 7 4.89 -26.50 0.83
N VAL A 8 4.32 -25.35 0.46
CA VAL A 8 3.43 -24.58 1.34
C VAL A 8 2.18 -25.37 1.72
N SER A 9 1.56 -26.09 0.77
CA SER A 9 0.41 -26.97 1.02
C SER A 9 0.76 -28.06 2.03
N THR A 10 1.94 -28.65 1.91
CA THR A 10 2.45 -29.68 2.84
C THR A 10 2.61 -29.12 4.25
N LEU A 11 3.25 -27.94 4.40
CA LEU A 11 3.40 -27.29 5.70
C LEU A 11 2.04 -26.96 6.36
N LYS A 12 1.05 -26.60 5.55
CA LYS A 12 -0.31 -26.35 6.03
C LYS A 12 -0.99 -27.66 6.50
N LYS A 13 -0.85 -28.75 5.75
CA LYS A 13 -1.37 -30.08 6.14
C LYS A 13 -0.72 -30.60 7.41
N GLU A 14 0.57 -30.34 7.61
CA GLU A 14 1.31 -30.69 8.82
C GLU A 14 0.99 -29.78 10.03
N GLY A 15 0.15 -28.77 9.87
CA GLY A 15 -0.21 -27.81 10.92
C GLY A 15 0.90 -26.83 11.30
N LYS A 16 2.01 -26.77 10.52
CA LYS A 16 3.12 -25.83 10.76
C LYS A 16 2.80 -24.39 10.41
N ILE A 17 1.86 -24.19 9.48
CA ILE A 17 1.28 -22.88 9.14
C ILE A 17 -0.24 -23.00 9.10
N LEU A 18 -0.93 -21.93 9.45
CA LEU A 18 -2.39 -21.87 9.45
C LEU A 18 -2.94 -21.35 8.12
N HIS A 19 -2.32 -20.34 7.56
CA HIS A 19 -2.77 -19.65 6.36
C HIS A 19 -1.61 -19.43 5.40
N ALA A 20 -1.93 -19.40 4.10
CA ALA A 20 -0.98 -19.09 3.03
C ALA A 20 -1.37 -17.82 2.31
N GLY A 21 -0.39 -16.99 1.96
CA GLY A 21 -0.58 -15.78 1.19
C GLY A 21 0.52 -15.59 0.15
N VAL A 22 0.23 -14.73 -0.84
CA VAL A 22 1.18 -14.40 -1.90
C VAL A 22 1.38 -12.89 -2.00
N SER A 23 2.54 -12.47 -2.48
CA SER A 23 2.88 -11.05 -2.66
C SER A 23 3.29 -10.77 -4.09
N ASN A 24 2.74 -9.68 -4.66
CA ASN A 24 3.07 -9.21 -6.01
C ASN A 24 2.79 -10.21 -7.15
N PHE A 25 1.89 -11.17 -6.94
CA PHE A 25 1.44 -12.09 -7.97
C PHE A 25 0.48 -11.40 -8.94
N SER A 26 0.49 -11.82 -10.21
CA SER A 26 -0.57 -11.48 -11.15
C SER A 26 -1.84 -12.28 -10.84
N LYS A 27 -2.95 -11.91 -11.49
CA LYS A 27 -4.20 -12.67 -11.38
C LYS A 27 -3.99 -14.14 -11.74
N GLU A 28 -3.34 -14.39 -12.87
CA GLU A 28 -3.07 -15.72 -13.41
C GLU A 28 -2.18 -16.54 -12.44
N GLN A 29 -1.21 -15.88 -11.79
CA GLN A 29 -0.37 -16.53 -10.79
C GLN A 29 -1.14 -16.90 -9.53
N ILE A 30 -2.08 -16.06 -9.10
CA ILE A 30 -2.96 -16.36 -7.95
C ILE A 30 -3.87 -17.54 -8.31
N GLU A 31 -4.53 -17.50 -9.48
CA GLU A 31 -5.40 -18.57 -9.97
C GLU A 31 -4.64 -19.91 -10.12
N GLU A 32 -3.40 -19.86 -10.60
CA GLU A 32 -2.55 -21.05 -10.70
C GLU A 32 -2.17 -21.60 -9.31
N ALA A 33 -1.74 -20.74 -8.39
CA ALA A 33 -1.39 -21.13 -7.03
C ALA A 33 -2.57 -21.77 -6.28
N GLN A 34 -3.79 -21.28 -6.51
CA GLN A 34 -5.02 -21.82 -5.92
C GLN A 34 -5.32 -23.27 -6.30
N LYS A 35 -4.75 -23.79 -7.40
CA LYS A 35 -4.93 -25.19 -7.81
C LYS A 35 -4.20 -26.17 -6.87
N TYR A 36 -3.13 -25.72 -6.23
CA TYR A 36 -2.24 -26.55 -5.39
C TYR A 36 -2.43 -26.29 -3.89
N CYS A 37 -2.72 -25.05 -3.51
CA CYS A 37 -2.95 -24.64 -2.13
C CYS A 37 -3.96 -23.51 -2.06
N LYS A 38 -4.87 -23.56 -1.09
CA LYS A 38 -5.76 -22.42 -0.82
C LYS A 38 -4.93 -21.21 -0.40
N ILE A 39 -4.89 -20.19 -1.24
CA ILE A 39 -4.31 -18.87 -0.96
C ILE A 39 -5.39 -18.01 -0.30
N GLU A 40 -5.09 -17.50 0.89
CA GLU A 40 -6.06 -16.80 1.75
C GLU A 40 -5.73 -15.32 1.91
N ALA A 41 -4.50 -14.89 1.55
CA ALA A 41 -4.09 -13.50 1.60
C ALA A 41 -3.31 -13.08 0.35
N PHE A 42 -3.48 -11.80 -0.02
CA PHE A 42 -2.71 -11.15 -1.08
C PHE A 42 -2.06 -9.89 -0.53
N GLN A 43 -0.74 -9.75 -0.75
CA GLN A 43 0.05 -8.62 -0.28
C GLN A 43 0.56 -7.78 -1.46
N PRO A 44 -0.22 -6.82 -1.97
CA PRO A 44 0.16 -5.91 -3.05
C PRO A 44 0.74 -4.60 -2.53
N GLN A 45 1.53 -3.91 -3.38
CA GLN A 45 1.83 -2.50 -3.18
C GLN A 45 0.58 -1.66 -3.48
N TYR A 46 0.22 -0.75 -2.56
CA TYR A 46 -0.91 0.17 -2.76
C TYR A 46 -0.77 1.44 -1.92
N SER A 47 -0.94 2.59 -2.56
CA SER A 47 -0.88 3.90 -1.92
C SER A 47 -1.56 4.97 -2.78
N LEU A 48 -1.73 6.18 -2.26
CA LEU A 48 -2.15 7.36 -3.05
C LEU A 48 -1.24 7.61 -4.27
N ALA A 49 0.06 7.31 -4.16
CA ALA A 49 1.02 7.49 -5.24
C ALA A 49 1.04 6.34 -6.25
N ASP A 50 0.62 5.15 -5.85
CA ASP A 50 0.62 3.96 -6.72
C ASP A 50 -0.69 3.17 -6.58
N ARG A 51 -1.58 3.37 -7.55
CA ARG A 51 -2.90 2.73 -7.64
C ARG A 51 -2.99 1.75 -8.83
N LYS A 52 -1.87 1.43 -9.46
CA LYS A 52 -1.85 0.62 -10.70
C LYS A 52 -2.48 -0.77 -10.53
N TYR A 53 -2.38 -1.35 -9.35
CA TYR A 53 -2.93 -2.68 -9.06
C TYR A 53 -4.33 -2.67 -8.44
N GLU A 54 -4.99 -1.53 -8.32
CA GLU A 54 -6.29 -1.44 -7.63
C GLU A 54 -7.34 -2.40 -8.20
N LYS A 55 -7.39 -2.58 -9.52
CA LYS A 55 -8.32 -3.54 -10.16
C LYS A 55 -8.05 -4.99 -9.73
N LEU A 56 -6.77 -5.37 -9.67
CA LEU A 56 -6.35 -6.70 -9.20
C LEU A 56 -6.66 -6.89 -7.71
N ILE A 57 -6.42 -5.86 -6.89
CA ILE A 57 -6.71 -5.87 -5.46
C ILE A 57 -8.21 -6.08 -5.21
N ARG A 58 -9.06 -5.33 -5.92
CA ARG A 58 -10.53 -5.48 -5.84
C ARG A 58 -10.98 -6.87 -6.24
N TRP A 59 -10.46 -7.37 -7.38
CA TRP A 59 -10.75 -8.74 -7.81
C TRP A 59 -10.34 -9.77 -6.74
N ALA A 60 -9.13 -9.68 -6.18
CA ALA A 60 -8.67 -10.61 -5.15
C ALA A 60 -9.56 -10.54 -3.89
N TYR A 61 -9.97 -9.34 -3.48
CA TYR A 61 -10.93 -9.16 -2.38
C TYR A 61 -12.28 -9.84 -2.69
N GLU A 62 -12.80 -9.68 -3.91
CA GLU A 62 -14.06 -10.32 -4.36
C GLU A 62 -13.95 -11.85 -4.41
N GLN A 63 -12.72 -12.41 -4.58
CA GLN A 63 -12.45 -13.83 -4.45
C GLN A 63 -12.30 -14.29 -2.97
N GLY A 64 -12.49 -13.39 -2.01
CA GLY A 64 -12.42 -13.71 -0.58
C GLY A 64 -11.01 -13.73 0.01
N LEU A 65 -9.99 -13.19 -0.69
CA LEU A 65 -8.65 -13.06 -0.14
C LEU A 65 -8.59 -11.87 0.84
N GLY A 66 -7.89 -12.06 1.97
CA GLY A 66 -7.51 -10.95 2.83
C GLY A 66 -6.45 -10.07 2.15
N ILE A 67 -6.67 -8.77 2.11
CA ILE A 67 -5.76 -7.83 1.43
C ILE A 67 -4.89 -7.12 2.46
N MET A 68 -3.57 -7.34 2.38
CA MET A 68 -2.55 -6.72 3.24
C MET A 68 -1.67 -5.80 2.39
N THR A 69 -1.98 -4.50 2.36
CA THR A 69 -1.23 -3.58 1.51
C THR A 69 0.10 -3.17 2.13
N TYR A 70 1.14 -2.97 1.29
CA TYR A 70 2.41 -2.38 1.70
C TYR A 70 2.78 -1.17 0.83
N GLY A 71 3.84 -0.44 1.24
CA GLY A 71 4.30 0.74 0.51
C GLY A 71 3.37 1.94 0.63
N THR A 72 2.55 2.00 1.66
CA THR A 72 1.51 2.98 1.95
C THR A 72 1.97 4.43 1.86
N LEU A 73 3.20 4.71 2.31
CA LEU A 73 3.80 6.06 2.26
C LEU A 73 4.59 6.33 0.98
N GLY A 74 4.53 5.42 -0.02
CA GLY A 74 5.20 5.59 -1.30
C GLY A 74 6.72 5.80 -1.17
N GLY A 75 7.42 4.96 -0.41
CA GLY A 75 8.86 5.15 -0.16
C GLY A 75 9.20 6.45 0.58
N GLY A 76 8.20 7.07 1.20
CA GLY A 76 8.33 8.32 1.96
C GLY A 76 7.91 9.57 1.18
N ILE A 77 7.56 9.50 -0.11
CA ILE A 77 7.12 10.70 -0.87
C ILE A 77 5.89 11.34 -0.22
N LEU A 78 4.95 10.52 0.24
CA LEU A 78 3.69 10.98 0.84
C LEU A 78 3.83 11.53 2.28
N THR A 79 5.03 11.51 2.85
CA THR A 79 5.28 12.18 4.14
C THR A 79 5.54 13.68 4.01
N GLY A 80 5.74 14.18 2.77
CA GLY A 80 6.11 15.57 2.51
C GLY A 80 7.59 15.91 2.76
N ASN A 81 8.42 14.93 3.16
CA ASN A 81 9.85 15.17 3.41
C ASN A 81 10.67 15.36 2.12
N TYR A 82 10.10 15.04 0.97
CA TYR A 82 10.76 15.11 -0.33
C TYR A 82 10.05 16.14 -1.22
N ARG A 83 10.29 17.43 -0.95
CA ARG A 83 9.68 18.54 -1.71
C ARG A 83 10.53 19.00 -2.91
N LYS A 84 11.71 18.41 -3.08
CA LYS A 84 12.61 18.65 -4.21
C LYS A 84 13.13 17.32 -4.70
N LEU A 85 13.39 17.23 -6.00
CA LEU A 85 14.08 16.07 -6.57
C LEU A 85 15.36 15.78 -5.80
N ARG A 86 15.57 14.50 -5.50
CA ARG A 86 16.77 14.00 -4.83
C ARG A 86 17.36 12.83 -5.61
N THR A 87 18.65 12.78 -5.67
CA THR A 87 19.38 11.59 -6.09
C THR A 87 19.59 10.71 -4.86
N PHE A 88 19.24 9.45 -4.96
CA PHE A 88 19.50 8.44 -3.95
C PHE A 88 20.74 7.62 -4.32
N GLU A 89 21.40 7.04 -3.34
CA GLU A 89 22.52 6.10 -3.57
C GLU A 89 22.03 4.93 -4.45
N GLN A 90 22.93 4.36 -5.26
CA GLN A 90 22.58 3.28 -6.21
C GLN A 90 21.91 2.07 -5.53
N THR A 91 22.27 1.78 -4.29
CA THR A 91 21.73 0.69 -3.48
C THR A 91 20.38 0.99 -2.87
N ASP A 92 19.92 2.26 -2.93
CA ASP A 92 18.65 2.66 -2.36
C ASP A 92 17.47 2.07 -3.15
N SER A 93 16.64 1.30 -2.47
CA SER A 93 15.47 0.62 -3.04
C SER A 93 14.47 1.57 -3.72
N ARG A 94 14.47 2.85 -3.34
CA ARG A 94 13.60 3.87 -3.96
C ARG A 94 13.89 4.05 -5.44
N ASN A 95 15.13 3.92 -5.87
CA ASN A 95 15.49 3.99 -7.29
C ASN A 95 14.81 2.91 -8.13
N ARG A 96 14.54 1.74 -7.53
CA ARG A 96 13.96 0.58 -8.21
C ARG A 96 12.44 0.51 -8.09
N PHE A 97 11.90 0.80 -6.91
CA PHE A 97 10.51 0.49 -6.59
C PHE A 97 9.57 1.70 -6.65
N TYR A 98 10.11 2.95 -6.66
CA TYR A 98 9.30 4.15 -6.53
C TYR A 98 9.61 5.17 -7.64
N PRO A 99 9.02 4.99 -8.86
CA PRO A 99 9.35 5.79 -10.04
C PRO A 99 8.94 7.27 -9.90
N TYR A 100 8.09 7.60 -8.99
CA TYR A 100 7.65 8.99 -8.72
C TYR A 100 8.69 9.85 -7.97
N PHE A 101 9.89 9.35 -7.73
CA PHE A 101 11.05 10.17 -7.40
C PHE A 101 11.79 10.69 -8.64
N LYS A 102 11.20 10.54 -9.84
CA LYS A 102 11.72 11.05 -11.12
C LYS A 102 10.62 11.79 -11.87
N GLU A 103 11.02 12.75 -12.73
CA GLU A 103 10.07 13.41 -13.64
C GLU A 103 9.55 12.41 -14.71
N PRO A 104 8.33 12.63 -15.21
CA PRO A 104 7.36 13.65 -14.82
C PRO A 104 6.50 13.29 -13.60
N LEU A 105 6.71 12.12 -13.01
CA LEU A 105 5.86 11.61 -11.92
C LEU A 105 6.10 12.37 -10.60
N PHE A 106 7.30 12.94 -10.42
CA PHE A 106 7.61 13.74 -9.25
C PHE A 106 6.75 15.02 -9.21
N SER A 107 6.60 15.73 -10.33
CA SER A 107 5.72 16.89 -10.41
C SER A 107 4.28 16.54 -10.04
N LYS A 108 3.74 15.42 -10.52
CA LYS A 108 2.41 14.93 -10.12
C LYS A 108 2.33 14.60 -8.63
N ALA A 109 3.40 14.05 -8.05
CA ALA A 109 3.44 13.82 -6.62
C ALA A 109 3.39 15.14 -5.83
N MET A 110 4.02 16.21 -6.32
CA MET A 110 3.95 17.54 -5.69
C MET A 110 2.54 18.14 -5.78
N GLU A 111 1.82 17.94 -6.89
CA GLU A 111 0.40 18.34 -7.01
C GLU A 111 -0.46 17.63 -5.95
N LEU A 112 -0.28 16.32 -5.79
CA LEU A 112 -0.97 15.54 -4.75
C LEU A 112 -0.62 16.06 -3.35
N LEU A 113 0.66 16.32 -3.07
CA LEU A 113 1.10 16.82 -1.77
C LEU A 113 0.49 18.20 -1.44
N THR A 114 0.25 19.04 -2.44
CA THR A 114 -0.45 20.34 -2.22
C THR A 114 -1.87 20.13 -1.70
N ILE A 115 -2.59 19.14 -2.24
CA ILE A 115 -3.93 18.79 -1.75
C ILE A 115 -3.85 18.18 -0.34
N MET A 116 -2.85 17.32 -0.12
CA MET A 116 -2.64 16.71 1.19
C MET A 116 -2.29 17.78 2.26
N ASP A 117 -1.50 18.79 1.94
CA ASP A 117 -1.16 19.89 2.85
C ASP A 117 -2.42 20.63 3.33
N GLN A 118 -3.34 20.95 2.41
CA GLN A 118 -4.61 21.59 2.76
C GLN A 118 -5.45 20.76 3.73
N ILE A 119 -5.60 19.46 3.44
CA ILE A 119 -6.35 18.55 4.31
C ILE A 119 -5.65 18.36 5.66
N ALA A 120 -4.31 18.28 5.65
CA ALA A 120 -3.50 18.18 6.87
C ALA A 120 -3.69 19.38 7.80
N GLU A 121 -3.72 20.59 7.23
CA GLU A 121 -3.97 21.82 7.97
C GLU A 121 -5.42 21.85 8.52
N GLU A 122 -6.42 21.58 7.66
CA GLU A 122 -7.84 21.53 8.04
C GLU A 122 -8.12 20.53 9.19
N ARG A 123 -7.38 19.41 9.22
CA ARG A 123 -7.57 18.30 10.18
C ARG A 123 -6.60 18.31 11.35
N ASN A 124 -5.56 19.14 11.32
CA ASN A 124 -4.45 19.11 12.28
C ASN A 124 -3.80 17.71 12.39
N VAL A 125 -3.52 17.08 11.24
CA VAL A 125 -2.87 15.76 11.14
C VAL A 125 -1.66 15.82 10.21
N SER A 126 -0.78 14.82 10.24
CA SER A 126 0.35 14.74 9.33
C SER A 126 -0.07 14.21 7.94
N LEU A 127 0.74 14.50 6.90
CA LEU A 127 0.55 13.94 5.58
C LEU A 127 0.64 12.40 5.60
N ALA A 128 1.53 11.86 6.43
CA ALA A 128 1.63 10.40 6.62
C ALA A 128 0.30 9.83 7.09
N GLN A 129 -0.34 10.46 8.07
CA GLN A 129 -1.64 10.04 8.58
C GLN A 129 -2.74 10.09 7.51
N ILE A 130 -2.74 11.10 6.63
CA ILE A 130 -3.69 11.16 5.49
C ILE A 130 -3.46 10.00 4.53
N ALA A 131 -2.20 9.74 4.16
CA ALA A 131 -1.87 8.64 3.25
C ALA A 131 -2.26 7.27 3.81
N GLU A 132 -2.00 7.03 5.07
CA GLU A 132 -2.37 5.82 5.79
C GLU A 132 -3.89 5.68 5.89
N LYS A 133 -4.58 6.76 6.30
CA LYS A 133 -6.05 6.77 6.44
C LYS A 133 -6.73 6.47 5.10
N TRP A 134 -6.25 7.07 4.01
CA TRP A 134 -6.81 6.80 2.68
C TRP A 134 -6.74 5.32 2.31
N VAL A 135 -5.65 4.60 2.66
CA VAL A 135 -5.53 3.16 2.40
C VAL A 135 -6.40 2.34 3.33
N ILE A 136 -6.33 2.59 4.65
CA ILE A 136 -7.06 1.82 5.67
C ILE A 136 -8.57 1.95 5.48
N GLN A 137 -9.06 3.08 5.00
CA GLN A 137 -10.48 3.34 4.79
C GLN A 137 -11.06 2.67 3.53
N LYS A 138 -10.21 2.06 2.69
CA LYS A 138 -10.69 1.28 1.54
C LYS A 138 -11.33 -0.03 1.99
N ARG A 139 -12.61 -0.21 1.68
CA ARG A 139 -13.39 -1.40 2.08
C ARG A 139 -12.74 -2.73 1.69
N PHE A 140 -11.95 -2.73 0.62
CA PHE A 140 -11.26 -3.93 0.13
C PHE A 140 -9.88 -4.16 0.79
N VAL A 141 -9.42 -3.29 1.70
CA VAL A 141 -8.16 -3.45 2.45
C VAL A 141 -8.46 -4.02 3.82
N SER A 142 -7.89 -5.19 4.12
CA SER A 142 -8.03 -5.86 5.42
C SER A 142 -6.99 -5.36 6.43
N SER A 143 -5.79 -5.03 5.95
CA SER A 143 -4.68 -4.54 6.78
C SER A 143 -3.73 -3.69 5.96
N CYS A 144 -3.09 -2.74 6.62
CA CYS A 144 -2.11 -1.84 6.03
C CYS A 144 -0.77 -1.99 6.76
N ILE A 145 0.28 -2.38 6.02
CA ILE A 145 1.62 -2.52 6.57
C ILE A 145 2.31 -1.16 6.55
N ILE A 146 2.68 -0.68 7.74
CA ILE A 146 3.26 0.64 7.94
C ILE A 146 4.58 0.51 8.70
N GLY A 147 5.59 1.30 8.32
CA GLY A 147 6.86 1.36 9.03
C GLY A 147 6.71 1.93 10.44
N ALA A 148 7.29 1.25 11.43
CA ALA A 148 7.20 1.59 12.85
C ALA A 148 8.57 1.54 13.51
N GLN A 149 9.47 2.45 13.14
CA GLN A 149 10.87 2.46 13.60
C GLN A 149 11.08 3.10 14.99
N SER A 150 10.07 3.75 15.54
CA SER A 150 10.13 4.37 16.86
C SER A 150 8.77 4.34 17.56
N ARG A 151 8.78 4.46 18.90
CA ARG A 151 7.55 4.55 19.71
C ARG A 151 6.63 5.68 19.21
N VAL A 152 7.19 6.84 18.93
CA VAL A 152 6.43 8.00 18.44
C VAL A 152 5.68 7.66 17.14
N ARG A 153 6.35 6.96 16.20
CA ARG A 153 5.71 6.52 14.95
C ARG A 153 4.58 5.53 15.18
N VAL A 154 4.74 4.59 16.10
CA VAL A 154 3.67 3.65 16.45
C VAL A 154 2.46 4.40 17.02
N GLU A 155 2.68 5.33 17.94
CA GLU A 155 1.61 6.13 18.54
C GLU A 155 0.90 7.00 17.49
N GLU A 156 1.63 7.63 16.58
CA GLU A 156 1.07 8.41 15.46
C GLU A 156 0.21 7.53 14.53
N ASN A 157 0.72 6.36 14.11
CA ASN A 157 -0.01 5.43 13.26
C ASN A 157 -1.31 4.93 13.93
N CYS A 158 -1.27 4.64 15.24
CA CYS A 158 -2.46 4.19 15.98
C CYS A 158 -3.54 5.28 16.09
N ARG A 159 -3.17 6.56 16.15
CA ARG A 159 -4.15 7.67 16.17
C ARG A 159 -5.00 7.74 14.90
N ASN A 160 -4.52 7.19 13.79
CA ASN A 160 -5.27 7.10 12.54
C ASN A 160 -6.57 6.27 12.63
N LEU A 161 -6.76 5.48 13.66
CA LEU A 161 -7.99 4.72 13.87
C LEU A 161 -9.16 5.57 14.40
N GLN A 162 -8.91 6.81 14.84
CA GLN A 162 -9.90 7.65 15.56
C GLN A 162 -10.65 8.65 14.67
N TRP A 163 -10.37 8.74 13.38
CA TRP A 163 -10.98 9.68 12.45
C TRP A 163 -11.09 9.10 11.04
N GLU A 164 -11.87 9.73 10.19
CA GLU A 164 -12.07 9.30 8.81
C GLU A 164 -11.99 10.48 7.84
N LEU A 165 -11.50 10.21 6.61
CA LEU A 165 -11.61 11.13 5.48
C LEU A 165 -13.08 11.19 5.02
N THR A 166 -13.56 12.39 4.74
CA THR A 166 -14.86 12.58 4.09
C THR A 166 -14.79 12.19 2.62
N ASP A 167 -15.95 11.91 2.01
CA ASP A 167 -16.03 11.64 0.57
C ASP A 167 -15.46 12.78 -0.28
N ASN A 168 -15.59 14.03 0.18
CA ASN A 168 -15.01 15.18 -0.50
C ASN A 168 -13.49 15.16 -0.48
N GLU A 169 -12.88 14.91 0.67
CA GLU A 169 -11.43 14.79 0.81
C GLU A 169 -10.88 13.62 0.00
N ILE A 170 -11.57 12.47 0.01
CA ILE A 170 -11.21 11.32 -0.84
C ILE A 170 -11.23 11.72 -2.31
N ARG A 171 -12.29 12.38 -2.80
CA ARG A 171 -12.37 12.85 -4.19
C ARG A 171 -11.24 13.83 -4.54
N ARG A 172 -10.93 14.78 -3.64
CA ARG A 172 -9.79 15.70 -3.81
C ARG A 172 -8.47 14.95 -3.94
N LEU A 173 -8.20 14.00 -3.05
CA LEU A 173 -6.97 13.17 -3.09
C LEU A 173 -6.90 12.31 -4.35
N GLU A 174 -8.02 11.77 -4.81
CA GLU A 174 -8.07 10.89 -5.97
C GLU A 174 -8.09 11.63 -7.32
N SER A 175 -8.30 12.95 -7.31
CA SER A 175 -8.26 13.78 -8.53
C SER A 175 -6.88 13.80 -9.19
N VAL A 176 -5.81 13.63 -8.42
CA VAL A 176 -4.45 13.45 -8.93
C VAL A 176 -4.13 11.97 -9.03
N ARG A 177 -3.83 11.51 -10.24
CA ARG A 177 -3.36 10.15 -10.49
C ARG A 177 -1.89 10.17 -10.90
N ILE A 178 -1.03 9.51 -10.13
CA ILE A 178 0.41 9.38 -10.41
C ILE A 178 0.65 8.09 -11.21
N LEU A 179 0.24 6.95 -10.67
CA LEU A 179 0.26 5.62 -11.31
C LEU A 179 -1.09 4.92 -11.19
#